data_5c1039885e1720a67b340338086b7809
#
_entry.id   5c1039885e1720a67b340338086b7809
#
_cell.length_a   1.000
_cell.length_b   1.000
_cell.length_c   1.000
_cell.angle_alpha   90.00
_cell.angle_beta   90.00
_cell.angle_gamma   90.00
#
_symmetry.space_group_name_H-M   'P 1'
#
loop_
_entity.id
_entity.type
_entity.pdbx_description
1 polymer ?
#
loop_
_entity_poly.entity_id
_entity_poly.type
_entity_poly.pdbx_seq_one_letter_code
_entity_poly.pdbx_strand_id
1 'polypeptide(L)' 'MSPDLKLALMTTVGCLLMIVAFSFTAVLH' A
#
# COMPACT_ATOMS: atom_id res chain seq x y z
N MET A 1 -19.28 -4.84 -5.71
CA MET A 1 -18.18 -5.31 -4.87
C MET A 1 -18.67 -5.55 -3.45
N SER A 2 -18.26 -6.64 -2.84
CA SER A 2 -18.60 -6.90 -1.46
C SER A 2 -17.77 -5.98 -0.54
N PRO A 3 -18.30 -5.61 0.64
CA PRO A 3 -17.56 -4.74 1.56
C PRO A 3 -16.24 -5.35 2.01
N ASP A 4 -16.18 -6.66 2.14
CA ASP A 4 -14.93 -7.33 2.52
C ASP A 4 -13.87 -7.19 1.45
N LEU A 5 -14.25 -7.35 0.20
CA LEU A 5 -13.33 -7.21 -0.93
C LEU A 5 -12.84 -5.77 -1.04
N LYS A 6 -13.73 -4.82 -0.82
CA LYS A 6 -13.37 -3.39 -0.86
C LYS A 6 -12.35 -3.06 0.22
N LEU A 7 -12.57 -3.56 1.44
CA LEU A 7 -11.64 -3.35 2.55
C LEU A 7 -10.28 -3.96 2.27
N ALA A 8 -10.27 -5.19 1.75
CA ALA A 8 -9.02 -5.87 1.40
C ALA A 8 -8.25 -5.10 0.35
N LEU A 9 -8.95 -4.58 -0.64
CA LEU A 9 -8.32 -3.81 -1.72
C LEU A 9 -7.69 -2.53 -1.18
N MET A 10 -8.40 -1.81 -0.34
CA MET A 10 -7.91 -0.58 0.28
C MET A 10 -6.67 -0.85 1.14
N THR A 11 -6.71 -1.90 1.93
CA THR A 11 -5.60 -2.26 2.80
C THR A 11 -4.37 -2.65 1.97
N THR A 12 -4.57 -3.42 0.92
CA THR A 12 -3.48 -3.84 0.05
C THR A 12 -2.81 -2.66 -0.62
N VAL A 13 -3.60 -1.73 -1.15
CA VAL A 13 -3.07 -0.52 -1.78
C VAL A 13 -2.29 0.32 -0.77
N GLY A 14 -2.81 0.46 0.44
CA GLY A 14 -2.13 1.19 1.49
C GLY A 14 -0.78 0.59 1.85
N CYS A 15 -0.72 -0.71 2.00
CA CYS A 15 0.53 -1.42 2.31
C CYS A 15 1.55 -1.26 1.19
N LEU A 16 1.11 -1.41 -0.05
CA LEU A 16 2.00 -1.26 -1.20
C LEU A 16 2.58 0.15 -1.28
N LEU A 17 1.76 1.15 -1.04
CA LEU A 17 2.21 2.54 -1.06
C LEU A 17 3.24 2.80 0.04
N MET A 18 3.04 2.23 1.20
CA MET A 18 3.99 2.36 2.30
C MET A 18 5.34 1.75 1.97
N ILE A 19 5.32 0.53 1.41
CA ILE A 19 6.55 -0.16 1.03
C ILE A 19 7.30 0.64 -0.04
N VAL A 20 6.59 1.11 -1.04
CA VAL A 20 7.20 1.90 -2.12
C VAL A 20 7.77 3.20 -1.58
N ALA A 21 7.05 3.89 -0.71
CA ALA A 21 7.52 5.13 -0.11
C ALA A 21 8.80 4.93 0.69
N PHE A 22 8.86 3.89 1.51
CA PHE A 22 10.06 3.58 2.29
C PHE A 22 11.22 3.19 1.40
N SER A 23 10.97 2.39 0.38
CA SER A 23 12.01 1.99 -0.56
C SER A 23 12.59 3.20 -1.30
N PHE A 24 11.73 4.09 -1.71
CA PHE A 24 12.12 5.30 -2.41
C PHE A 24 13.00 6.18 -1.54
N THR A 25 12.60 6.38 -0.30
CA THR A 25 13.37 7.17 0.67
C THR A 25 14.73 6.54 0.93
N ALA A 26 14.79 5.22 1.05
CA ALA A 26 16.04 4.51 1.31
C ALA A 26 17.02 4.66 0.15
N VAL A 27 16.53 4.60 -1.08
CA VAL A 27 17.40 4.73 -2.26
C VAL A 27 17.88 6.17 -2.44
N LEU A 28 17.01 7.14 -2.18
CA LEU A 28 17.35 8.56 -2.36
C LEU A 28 17.99 9.21 -1.13
N HIS A 29 18.18 8.46 -0.10
CA HIS A 29 18.80 9.00 1.13
C HIS A 29 20.24 9.45 0.89
#